data_c05ae5571055fe67dd6dc62e1dce2fd0
#
_entry.id   c05ae5571055fe67dd6dc62e1dce2fd0
#
_cell.length_a   1.000
_cell.length_b   1.000
_cell.length_c   1.000
_cell.angle_alpha   90.00
_cell.angle_beta   90.00
_cell.angle_gamma   90.00
#
_symmetry.space_group_name_H-M   'P 1'
#
loop_
_entity.id
_entity.type
_entity.pdbx_description
1 polymer ?
#
loop_
_entity_poly.entity_id
_entity_poly.type
_entity_poly.pdbx_seq_one_letter_code
_entity_poly.pdbx_strand_id
1 'polypeptide(L)'
;HHDVATSDLVKSKIPALADLAGTIGDPMVRNRGTIGGSLANNDPAASYPAAVLGLGATIRTNKRSIEADDFFTGMFDTALEEGELITAVSFPVPEQAGYKHFPNPASRFPIVGAFVAKTGGGVRVGITGASPCAYRQSSFEDALSGGLDPESLKGIEVSSDGMNSDIHASAEYRAHLVNVMARRAIGG
;
A
#
# COMPACT_ATOMS: atom_id res chain seq x y z
N HIS A 1 13.22 3.64 6.12
CA HIS A 1 11.92 3.40 6.75
C HIS A 1 11.83 4.07 8.12
N HIS A 2 12.91 4.05 8.90
CA HIS A 2 12.95 4.72 10.20
C HIS A 2 12.63 6.22 10.07
N ASP A 3 13.27 6.91 9.13
CA ASP A 3 13.08 8.34 8.95
C ASP A 3 11.64 8.69 8.56
N VAL A 4 11.00 7.88 7.70
CA VAL A 4 9.58 8.08 7.36
C VAL A 4 8.69 7.88 8.58
N ALA A 5 8.94 6.84 9.38
CA ALA A 5 8.15 6.51 10.57
C ALA A 5 8.29 7.56 11.69
N THR A 6 9.44 8.23 11.79
CA THR A 6 9.74 9.14 12.90
C THR A 6 9.65 10.61 12.56
N SER A 7 9.60 10.97 11.25
CA SER A 7 9.51 12.35 10.78
C SER A 7 8.26 13.07 11.29
N ASP A 8 8.44 14.18 11.97
CA ASP A 8 7.34 15.02 12.46
C ASP A 8 6.49 15.57 11.31
N LEU A 9 7.14 15.86 10.17
CA LEU A 9 6.43 16.29 8.96
C LEU A 9 5.49 15.20 8.45
N VAL A 10 5.97 13.95 8.33
CA VAL A 10 5.15 12.83 7.85
C VAL A 10 4.02 12.54 8.83
N LYS A 11 4.33 12.49 10.13
CA LYS A 11 3.33 12.27 11.18
C LYS A 11 2.24 13.35 11.19
N SER A 12 2.60 14.60 10.92
CA SER A 12 1.63 15.71 10.91
C SER A 12 0.79 15.78 9.64
N LYS A 13 1.34 15.36 8.48
CA LYS A 13 0.68 15.47 7.17
C LYS A 13 0.02 14.18 6.71
N ILE A 14 0.65 13.04 6.93
CA ILE A 14 0.18 11.73 6.48
C ILE A 14 0.50 10.70 7.57
N PRO A 15 -0.16 10.76 8.76
CA PRO A 15 0.13 9.87 9.88
C PRO A 15 0.05 8.39 9.50
N ALA A 16 -0.90 8.00 8.65
CA ALA A 16 -1.02 6.63 8.16
C ALA A 16 0.24 6.11 7.41
N LEU A 17 1.00 7.01 6.75
CA LEU A 17 2.25 6.64 6.09
C LEU A 17 3.38 6.42 7.12
N ALA A 18 3.42 7.24 8.18
CA ALA A 18 4.36 7.05 9.28
C ALA A 18 4.09 5.73 10.02
N ASP A 19 2.81 5.44 10.30
CA ASP A 19 2.37 4.20 10.92
C ASP A 19 2.75 2.98 10.07
N LEU A 20 2.43 3.02 8.77
CA LEU A 20 2.85 1.98 7.82
C LEU A 20 4.35 1.73 7.89
N ALA A 21 5.17 2.79 7.78
CA ALA A 21 6.62 2.67 7.81
C ALA A 21 7.13 2.07 9.12
N GLY A 22 6.49 2.39 10.24
CA GLY A 22 6.79 1.87 11.57
C GLY A 22 6.53 0.38 11.73
N THR A 23 5.66 -0.21 10.90
CA THR A 23 5.34 -1.65 10.94
C THR A 23 6.28 -2.52 10.08
N ILE A 24 7.13 -1.91 9.23
CA ILE A 24 8.02 -2.67 8.34
C ILE A 24 9.13 -3.34 9.15
N GLY A 25 9.16 -4.67 9.12
CA GLY A 25 10.24 -5.47 9.71
C GLY A 25 10.50 -5.16 11.19
N ASP A 26 11.77 -5.22 11.55
CA ASP A 26 12.29 -4.82 12.86
C ASP A 26 13.09 -3.50 12.76
N PRO A 27 13.62 -2.97 13.88
CA PRO A 27 14.42 -1.75 13.85
C PRO A 27 15.66 -1.83 12.96
N MET A 28 16.30 -2.99 12.83
CA MET A 28 17.48 -3.17 11.98
C MET A 28 17.11 -3.04 10.50
N VAL A 29 15.99 -3.66 10.11
CA VAL A 29 15.42 -3.56 8.75
C VAL A 29 15.05 -2.11 8.46
N ARG A 30 14.37 -1.42 9.37
CA ARG A 30 13.94 -0.03 9.16
C ARG A 30 15.12 0.94 9.06
N ASN A 31 16.20 0.71 9.76
CA ASN A 31 17.40 1.56 9.69
C ASN A 31 18.17 1.42 8.38
N ARG A 32 18.06 0.26 7.69
CA ARG A 32 18.73 0.01 6.40
C ARG A 32 17.83 0.27 5.21
N GLY A 33 16.57 -0.13 5.30
CA GLY A 33 15.62 -0.06 4.20
C GLY A 33 15.24 1.36 3.82
N THR A 34 14.96 1.58 2.54
CA THR A 34 14.54 2.86 1.99
C THR A 34 13.20 2.72 1.25
N ILE A 35 12.44 3.80 1.15
CA ILE A 35 11.22 3.81 0.36
C ILE A 35 11.53 3.53 -1.11
N GLY A 36 12.55 4.17 -1.68
CA GLY A 36 12.95 3.97 -3.07
C GLY A 36 13.36 2.52 -3.35
N GLY A 37 14.14 1.90 -2.46
CA GLY A 37 14.52 0.48 -2.59
C GLY A 37 13.33 -0.47 -2.52
N SER A 38 12.37 -0.21 -1.60
CA SER A 38 11.16 -1.00 -1.47
C SER A 38 10.28 -0.92 -2.73
N LEU A 39 10.12 0.28 -3.30
CA LEU A 39 9.33 0.48 -4.52
C LEU A 39 10.00 -0.12 -5.75
N ALA A 40 11.33 0.09 -5.92
CA ALA A 40 12.07 -0.45 -7.04
C ALA A 40 12.12 -2.00 -7.05
N ASN A 41 12.19 -2.62 -5.86
CA ASN A 41 12.15 -4.08 -5.73
C ASN A 41 10.76 -4.67 -6.01
N ASN A 42 9.71 -3.93 -5.74
CA ASN A 42 8.32 -4.32 -5.91
C ASN A 42 8.00 -5.76 -5.45
N ASP A 43 8.44 -6.08 -4.22
CA ASP A 43 8.03 -7.34 -3.57
C ASP A 43 6.50 -7.33 -3.38
N PRO A 44 5.77 -8.38 -3.78
CA PRO A 44 4.33 -8.49 -3.59
C PRO A 44 3.85 -8.23 -2.17
N ALA A 45 4.68 -8.54 -1.17
CA ALA A 45 4.38 -8.34 0.25
C ALA A 45 4.98 -7.04 0.83
N ALA A 46 5.52 -6.14 0.00
CA ALA A 46 5.99 -4.85 0.49
C ALA A 46 4.84 -3.94 0.90
N SER A 47 4.99 -3.17 1.99
CA SER A 47 3.93 -2.30 2.51
C SER A 47 3.75 -1.01 1.71
N TYR A 48 4.84 -0.35 1.28
CA TYR A 48 4.78 0.95 0.60
C TYR A 48 3.98 0.99 -0.71
N PRO A 49 3.97 -0.06 -1.56
CA PRO A 49 3.17 -0.02 -2.79
C PRO A 49 1.69 0.27 -2.53
N ALA A 50 1.10 -0.26 -1.44
CA ALA A 50 -0.27 0.06 -1.06
C ALA A 50 -0.47 1.56 -0.76
N ALA A 51 0.48 2.21 -0.06
CA ALA A 51 0.40 3.64 0.23
C ALA A 51 0.61 4.50 -1.02
N VAL A 52 1.53 4.10 -1.90
CA VAL A 52 1.81 4.79 -3.17
C VAL A 52 0.56 4.81 -4.05
N LEU A 53 -0.10 3.68 -4.21
CA LEU A 53 -1.37 3.56 -4.95
C LEU A 53 -2.53 4.27 -4.23
N GLY A 54 -2.67 4.04 -2.93
CA GLY A 54 -3.76 4.58 -2.12
C GLY A 54 -3.73 6.11 -1.98
N LEU A 55 -2.55 6.73 -2.03
CA LEU A 55 -2.40 8.19 -2.03
C LEU A 55 -2.37 8.79 -3.44
N GLY A 56 -2.20 7.97 -4.50
CA GLY A 56 -1.97 8.49 -5.85
C GLY A 56 -0.66 9.27 -5.93
N ALA A 57 0.42 8.66 -5.47
CA ALA A 57 1.73 9.28 -5.45
C ALA A 57 2.35 9.39 -6.85
N THR A 58 3.30 10.30 -7.01
CA THR A 58 4.15 10.41 -8.20
C THR A 58 5.56 9.99 -7.84
N ILE A 59 6.10 8.99 -8.53
CA ILE A 59 7.47 8.50 -8.40
C ILE A 59 8.36 9.30 -9.33
N ARG A 60 9.35 9.99 -8.77
CA ARG A 60 10.34 10.76 -9.54
C ARG A 60 11.63 9.98 -9.66
N THR A 61 12.11 9.88 -10.87
CA THR A 61 13.39 9.23 -11.17
C THR A 61 14.42 10.25 -11.63
N ASN A 62 15.63 9.80 -11.94
CA ASN A 62 16.65 10.62 -12.58
C ASN A 62 16.34 10.94 -14.05
N LYS A 63 15.30 10.32 -14.64
CA LYS A 63 14.92 10.50 -16.05
C LYS A 63 13.53 11.15 -16.21
N ARG A 64 12.55 10.80 -15.37
CA ARG A 64 11.14 11.17 -15.56
C ARG A 64 10.33 11.10 -14.26
N SER A 65 9.06 11.47 -14.33
CA SER A 65 8.05 11.21 -13.31
C SER A 65 7.08 10.14 -13.81
N ILE A 66 6.70 9.22 -12.93
CA ILE A 66 5.80 8.11 -13.22
C ILE A 66 4.68 8.15 -12.18
N GLU A 67 3.44 8.10 -12.61
CA GLU A 67 2.30 8.04 -11.69
C GLU A 67 2.21 6.66 -11.02
N ALA A 68 1.68 6.63 -9.80
CA ALA A 68 1.56 5.39 -9.03
C ALA A 68 0.86 4.26 -9.79
N ASP A 69 -0.18 4.61 -10.55
CA ASP A 69 -1.01 3.64 -11.28
C ASP A 69 -0.25 2.97 -12.44
N ASP A 70 0.81 3.59 -12.94
CA ASP A 70 1.62 3.11 -14.07
C ASP A 70 2.97 2.50 -13.61
N PHE A 71 3.26 2.53 -12.30
CA PHE A 71 4.60 2.18 -11.81
C PHE A 71 4.79 0.68 -11.58
N PHE A 72 3.81 -0.02 -11.01
CA PHE A 72 3.90 -1.43 -10.64
C PHE A 72 3.39 -2.31 -11.76
N THR A 73 4.28 -3.04 -12.45
CA THR A 73 3.97 -3.79 -13.69
C THR A 73 3.81 -5.29 -13.48
N GLY A 74 4.33 -5.82 -12.36
CA GLY A 74 4.24 -7.25 -12.06
C GLY A 74 5.01 -7.64 -10.80
N MET A 75 5.14 -8.93 -10.55
CA MET A 75 5.90 -9.45 -9.43
C MET A 75 7.39 -9.15 -9.62
N PHE A 76 7.98 -8.39 -8.69
CA PHE A 76 9.37 -7.91 -8.76
C PHE A 76 9.67 -7.14 -10.07
N ASP A 77 8.65 -6.51 -10.65
CA ASP A 77 8.76 -5.77 -11.90
C ASP A 77 8.10 -4.40 -11.78
N THR A 78 8.71 -3.39 -12.39
CA THR A 78 8.27 -2.00 -12.35
C THR A 78 8.50 -1.32 -13.70
N ALA A 79 7.93 -0.13 -13.90
CA ALA A 79 8.15 0.69 -15.08
C ALA A 79 9.55 1.32 -15.16
N LEU A 80 10.46 1.04 -14.21
CA LEU A 80 11.84 1.53 -14.26
C LEU A 80 12.61 0.91 -15.42
N GLU A 81 13.36 1.75 -16.13
CA GLU A 81 14.27 1.34 -17.20
C GLU A 81 15.67 1.05 -16.64
N GLU A 82 16.52 0.40 -17.46
CA GLU A 82 17.92 0.19 -17.10
C GLU A 82 18.64 1.51 -16.77
N GLY A 83 19.32 1.55 -15.64
CA GLY A 83 19.99 2.75 -15.14
C GLY A 83 19.05 3.85 -14.64
N GLU A 84 17.75 3.58 -14.48
CA GLU A 84 16.80 4.51 -13.90
C GLU A 84 16.74 4.33 -12.37
N LEU A 85 16.87 5.42 -11.63
CA LEU A 85 16.90 5.45 -10.17
C LEU A 85 15.78 6.33 -9.61
N ILE A 86 15.06 5.83 -8.60
CA ILE A 86 14.09 6.64 -7.86
C ILE A 86 14.84 7.68 -7.02
N THR A 87 14.55 8.95 -7.24
CA THR A 87 15.17 10.08 -6.54
C THR A 87 14.24 10.69 -5.49
N ALA A 88 12.92 10.60 -5.70
CA ALA A 88 11.91 11.09 -4.75
C ALA A 88 10.57 10.40 -4.99
N VAL A 89 9.70 10.44 -3.96
CA VAL A 89 8.28 10.09 -4.08
C VAL A 89 7.47 11.25 -3.55
N SER A 90 6.59 11.80 -4.37
CA SER A 90 5.70 12.90 -3.99
C SER A 90 4.34 12.34 -3.63
N PHE A 91 3.86 12.65 -2.42
CA PHE A 91 2.56 12.19 -1.93
C PHE A 91 1.59 13.39 -1.84
N PRO A 92 0.39 13.31 -2.41
CA PRO A 92 -0.70 14.20 -2.05
C PRO A 92 -1.01 14.08 -0.55
N VAL A 93 -1.27 15.21 0.12
CA VAL A 93 -1.72 15.18 1.52
C VAL A 93 -3.20 14.81 1.54
N PRO A 94 -3.60 13.70 2.17
CA PRO A 94 -4.99 13.28 2.20
C PRO A 94 -5.81 14.10 3.21
N GLU A 95 -7.12 14.16 2.99
CA GLU A 95 -8.09 14.65 3.99
C GLU A 95 -8.18 13.65 5.14
N GLN A 96 -8.18 12.36 4.81
CA GLN A 96 -8.22 11.24 5.74
C GLN A 96 -7.49 10.04 5.11
N ALA A 97 -6.74 9.30 5.90
CA ALA A 97 -6.12 8.05 5.46
C ALA A 97 -5.91 7.09 6.62
N GLY A 98 -5.86 5.79 6.30
CA GLY A 98 -5.51 4.74 7.23
C GLY A 98 -4.80 3.58 6.56
N TYR A 99 -4.03 2.84 7.34
CA TYR A 99 -3.34 1.62 6.92
C TYR A 99 -3.53 0.52 7.95
N LYS A 100 -3.88 -0.66 7.49
CA LYS A 100 -3.82 -1.89 8.29
C LYS A 100 -3.33 -3.04 7.44
N HIS A 101 -2.65 -3.97 8.09
CA HIS A 101 -2.23 -5.21 7.44
C HIS A 101 -2.37 -6.39 8.39
N PHE A 102 -2.46 -7.58 7.81
CA PHE A 102 -2.38 -8.85 8.50
C PHE A 102 -0.94 -9.38 8.36
N PRO A 103 -0.12 -9.29 9.42
CA PRO A 103 1.29 -9.61 9.32
C PRO A 103 1.54 -11.12 9.31
N ASN A 104 2.54 -11.56 8.57
CA ASN A 104 3.15 -12.86 8.79
C ASN A 104 3.85 -12.86 10.16
N PRO A 105 3.57 -13.83 11.05
CA PRO A 105 4.14 -13.83 12.40
C PRO A 105 5.67 -13.85 12.45
N ALA A 106 6.32 -14.48 11.48
CA ALA A 106 7.78 -14.63 11.46
C ALA A 106 8.47 -13.41 10.82
N SER A 107 8.07 -13.04 9.60
CA SER A 107 8.73 -11.98 8.83
C SER A 107 8.14 -10.59 9.04
N ARG A 108 6.92 -10.51 9.56
CA ARG A 108 6.09 -9.29 9.67
C ARG A 108 5.67 -8.67 8.35
N PHE A 109 6.02 -9.29 7.22
CA PHE A 109 5.49 -8.86 5.93
C PHE A 109 3.96 -8.99 5.88
N PRO A 110 3.25 -8.10 5.21
CA PRO A 110 1.82 -8.24 4.98
C PRO A 110 1.47 -9.53 4.23
N ILE A 111 0.67 -10.39 4.83
CA ILE A 111 -0.08 -11.40 4.08
C ILE A 111 -1.10 -10.69 3.19
N VAL A 112 -1.78 -9.68 3.75
CA VAL A 112 -2.57 -8.69 3.05
C VAL A 112 -2.46 -7.36 3.79
N GLY A 113 -2.27 -6.26 3.07
CA GLY A 113 -2.30 -4.91 3.60
C GLY A 113 -3.21 -4.01 2.74
N ALA A 114 -3.92 -3.09 3.39
CA ALA A 114 -4.78 -2.11 2.74
C ALA A 114 -4.44 -0.70 3.22
N PHE A 115 -4.23 0.20 2.27
CA PHE A 115 -4.10 1.63 2.49
C PHE A 115 -5.30 2.33 1.87
N VAL A 116 -6.11 2.98 2.68
CA VAL A 116 -7.31 3.71 2.24
C VAL A 116 -7.08 5.18 2.45
N ALA A 117 -7.32 5.99 1.44
CA ALA A 117 -7.17 7.44 1.56
C ALA A 117 -8.28 8.18 0.79
N LYS A 118 -8.71 9.30 1.37
CA LYS A 118 -9.54 10.32 0.74
C LYS A 118 -8.67 11.53 0.46
N THR A 119 -8.57 11.90 -0.80
CA THR A 119 -7.85 13.07 -1.28
C THR A 119 -8.79 14.00 -2.04
N GLY A 120 -8.33 15.16 -2.46
CA GLY A 120 -9.11 16.04 -3.35
C GLY A 120 -9.49 15.40 -4.69
N GLY A 121 -8.82 14.31 -5.10
CA GLY A 121 -9.14 13.51 -6.28
C GLY A 121 -10.11 12.35 -6.04
N GLY A 122 -10.65 12.20 -4.84
CA GLY A 122 -11.57 11.12 -4.45
C GLY A 122 -10.95 10.09 -3.52
N VAL A 123 -11.63 8.96 -3.35
CA VAL A 123 -11.17 7.85 -2.52
C VAL A 123 -10.31 6.90 -3.34
N ARG A 124 -9.21 6.44 -2.76
CA ARG A 124 -8.33 5.43 -3.33
C ARG A 124 -8.04 4.33 -2.30
N VAL A 125 -8.00 3.10 -2.77
CA VAL A 125 -7.75 1.91 -1.94
C VAL A 125 -6.63 1.09 -2.57
N GLY A 126 -5.43 1.19 -2.03
CA GLY A 126 -4.27 0.40 -2.43
C GLY A 126 -4.15 -0.88 -1.62
N ILE A 127 -3.99 -2.01 -2.29
CA ILE A 127 -3.85 -3.33 -1.70
C ILE A 127 -2.46 -3.89 -1.99
N THR A 128 -1.85 -4.53 -1.00
CA THR A 128 -0.60 -5.28 -1.12
C THR A 128 -0.72 -6.66 -0.49
N GLY A 129 0.16 -7.59 -0.85
CA GLY A 129 0.22 -8.95 -0.31
C GLY A 129 -0.74 -9.93 -0.96
N ALA A 130 -1.90 -9.48 -1.40
CA ALA A 130 -2.95 -10.36 -1.91
C ALA A 130 -2.66 -10.94 -3.29
N SER A 131 -2.04 -10.19 -4.18
CA SER A 131 -1.80 -10.53 -5.59
C SER A 131 -0.31 -10.46 -5.92
N PRO A 132 0.14 -10.96 -7.08
CA PRO A 132 1.52 -10.86 -7.52
C PRO A 132 2.08 -9.43 -7.56
N CYS A 133 1.20 -8.44 -7.67
CA CYS A 133 1.54 -7.02 -7.64
C CYS A 133 0.54 -6.25 -6.78
N ALA A 134 0.96 -5.14 -6.19
CA ALA A 134 0.04 -4.21 -5.54
C ALA A 134 -0.95 -3.63 -6.57
N TYR A 135 -2.18 -3.40 -6.15
CA TYR A 135 -3.26 -2.95 -7.04
C TYR A 135 -4.26 -2.05 -6.31
N ARG A 136 -5.10 -1.35 -7.08
CA ARG A 136 -6.23 -0.59 -6.57
C ARG A 136 -7.50 -1.44 -6.54
N GLN A 137 -8.24 -1.38 -5.42
CA GLN A 137 -9.51 -2.08 -5.26
C GLN A 137 -10.67 -1.14 -5.63
N SER A 138 -10.99 -1.04 -6.93
CA SER A 138 -11.96 -0.09 -7.48
C SER A 138 -13.37 -0.25 -6.89
N SER A 139 -13.83 -1.49 -6.65
CA SER A 139 -15.15 -1.71 -6.04
C SER A 139 -15.29 -1.11 -4.64
N PHE A 140 -14.18 -1.00 -3.89
CA PHE A 140 -14.16 -0.34 -2.60
C PHE A 140 -14.12 1.18 -2.75
N GLU A 141 -13.38 1.69 -3.73
CA GLU A 141 -13.33 3.12 -4.04
C GLU A 141 -14.72 3.65 -4.40
N ASP A 142 -15.46 2.90 -5.24
CA ASP A 142 -16.83 3.22 -5.62
C ASP A 142 -17.77 3.24 -4.38
N ALA A 143 -17.69 2.21 -3.54
CA ALA A 143 -18.51 2.10 -2.33
C ALA A 143 -18.21 3.19 -1.31
N LEU A 144 -16.98 3.69 -1.26
CA LEU A 144 -16.51 4.71 -0.35
C LEU A 144 -16.59 6.13 -0.93
N SER A 145 -17.13 6.32 -2.12
CA SER A 145 -17.20 7.62 -2.81
C SER A 145 -17.94 8.69 -2.00
N GLY A 146 -18.91 8.29 -1.16
CA GLY A 146 -19.64 9.17 -0.25
C GLY A 146 -18.92 9.51 1.06
N GLY A 147 -17.83 8.80 1.39
CA GLY A 147 -17.05 8.97 2.62
C GLY A 147 -16.44 7.68 3.11
N LEU A 148 -15.45 7.79 4.00
CA LEU A 148 -14.75 6.63 4.56
C LEU A 148 -15.57 6.00 5.70
N ASP A 149 -16.62 5.24 5.35
CA ASP A 149 -17.41 4.45 6.28
C ASP A 149 -17.10 2.96 6.10
N PRO A 150 -16.55 2.26 7.12
CA PRO A 150 -16.25 0.84 7.03
C PRO A 150 -17.48 -0.05 6.78
N GLU A 151 -18.67 0.41 7.16
CA GLU A 151 -19.91 -0.35 6.91
C GLU A 151 -20.29 -0.37 5.42
N SER A 152 -19.87 0.64 4.64
CA SER A 152 -20.06 0.65 3.18
C SER A 152 -19.35 -0.51 2.46
N LEU A 153 -18.33 -1.09 3.08
CA LEU A 153 -17.62 -2.26 2.53
C LEU A 153 -18.21 -3.61 2.96
N LYS A 154 -19.23 -3.61 3.84
CA LYS A 154 -19.82 -4.84 4.35
C LYS A 154 -20.56 -5.59 3.24
N GLY A 155 -20.23 -6.87 3.09
CA GLY A 155 -20.86 -7.73 2.09
C GLY A 155 -20.31 -7.56 0.66
N ILE A 156 -19.35 -6.68 0.43
CA ILE A 156 -18.65 -6.64 -0.86
C ILE A 156 -17.68 -7.80 -0.93
N GLU A 157 -17.93 -8.71 -1.86
CA GLU A 157 -17.05 -9.84 -2.14
C GLU A 157 -15.89 -9.39 -3.03
N VAL A 158 -14.70 -9.93 -2.73
CA VAL A 158 -13.49 -9.74 -3.53
C VAL A 158 -13.17 -11.07 -4.19
N SER A 159 -13.00 -11.07 -5.53
CA SER A 159 -12.60 -12.29 -6.23
C SER A 159 -11.21 -12.76 -5.77
N SER A 160 -11.06 -14.06 -5.61
CA SER A 160 -9.77 -14.70 -5.37
C SER A 160 -8.96 -14.98 -6.64
N ASP A 161 -9.53 -14.68 -7.83
CA ASP A 161 -8.88 -14.93 -9.11
C ASP A 161 -7.57 -14.13 -9.22
N GLY A 162 -6.50 -14.82 -9.57
CA GLY A 162 -5.17 -14.21 -9.71
C GLY A 162 -4.48 -13.84 -8.39
N MET A 163 -5.07 -14.15 -7.24
CA MET A 163 -4.42 -13.92 -5.95
C MET A 163 -3.35 -14.99 -5.65
N ASN A 164 -2.39 -14.59 -4.84
CA ASN A 164 -1.34 -15.47 -4.35
C ASN A 164 -1.92 -16.58 -3.47
N SER A 165 -1.35 -17.78 -3.57
CA SER A 165 -1.66 -18.90 -2.68
C SER A 165 -0.36 -19.60 -2.28
N ASP A 166 -0.12 -19.74 -0.98
CA ASP A 166 1.09 -20.32 -0.41
C ASP A 166 0.81 -21.01 0.93
N ILE A 167 1.87 -21.44 1.62
CA ILE A 167 1.76 -22.11 2.94
C ILE A 167 1.18 -21.21 4.03
N HIS A 168 1.09 -19.90 3.83
CA HIS A 168 0.63 -18.94 4.84
C HIS A 168 -0.84 -18.57 4.67
N ALA A 169 -1.33 -18.53 3.42
CA ALA A 169 -2.71 -18.17 3.12
C ALA A 169 -3.13 -18.65 1.72
N SER A 170 -4.33 -19.19 1.61
CA SER A 170 -4.95 -19.46 0.32
C SER A 170 -5.41 -18.18 -0.37
N ALA A 171 -5.70 -18.25 -1.66
CA ALA A 171 -6.24 -17.12 -2.43
C ALA A 171 -7.57 -16.62 -1.87
N GLU A 172 -8.48 -17.53 -1.47
CA GLU A 172 -9.77 -17.17 -0.86
C GLU A 172 -9.60 -16.47 0.48
N TYR A 173 -8.64 -16.91 1.29
CA TYR A 173 -8.36 -16.27 2.57
C TYR A 173 -7.75 -14.86 2.36
N ARG A 174 -6.88 -14.69 1.37
CA ARG A 174 -6.37 -13.36 1.00
C ARG A 174 -7.48 -12.44 0.51
N ALA A 175 -8.39 -12.93 -0.33
CA ALA A 175 -9.57 -12.18 -0.78
C ALA A 175 -10.44 -11.72 0.41
N HIS A 176 -10.70 -12.60 1.37
CA HIS A 176 -11.39 -12.24 2.61
C HIS A 176 -10.62 -11.17 3.40
N LEU A 177 -9.31 -11.31 3.56
CA LEU A 177 -8.49 -10.36 4.29
C LEU A 177 -8.44 -8.97 3.63
N VAL A 178 -8.56 -8.86 2.30
CA VAL A 178 -8.63 -7.57 1.61
C VAL A 178 -9.77 -6.72 2.17
N ASN A 179 -10.97 -7.27 2.29
CA ASN A 179 -12.11 -6.58 2.86
C ASN A 179 -11.89 -6.25 4.34
N VAL A 180 -11.42 -7.22 5.13
CA VAL A 180 -11.17 -7.03 6.56
C VAL A 180 -10.14 -5.93 6.82
N MET A 181 -9.03 -5.92 6.07
CA MET A 181 -7.97 -4.91 6.27
C MET A 181 -8.40 -3.53 5.80
N ALA A 182 -9.13 -3.41 4.69
CA ALA A 182 -9.66 -2.13 4.24
C ALA A 182 -10.64 -1.53 5.28
N ARG A 183 -11.57 -2.32 5.81
CA ARG A 183 -12.49 -1.87 6.86
C ARG A 183 -11.76 -1.43 8.14
N ARG A 184 -10.75 -2.18 8.57
CA ARG A 184 -9.92 -1.81 9.73
C ARG A 184 -9.07 -0.56 9.49
N ALA A 185 -8.62 -0.33 8.26
CA ALA A 185 -7.86 0.88 7.91
C ALA A 185 -8.72 2.14 8.01
N ILE A 186 -10.04 2.03 7.76
CA ILE A 186 -10.99 3.12 7.88
C ILE A 186 -11.42 3.35 9.33
N GLY A 187 -11.68 2.28 10.07
CA GLY A 187 -12.25 2.35 11.43
C GLY A 187 -11.25 2.64 12.56
N GLY A 188 -9.94 2.67 12.27
CA GLY A 188 -8.87 3.00 13.25
C GLY A 188 -8.21 1.78 13.83
#